data_18161ef39e599c6ea36197b4331cbe11
#
_entry.id   18161ef39e599c6ea36197b4331cbe11
#
_cell.length_a   1.000
_cell.length_b   1.000
_cell.length_c   1.000
_cell.angle_alpha   90.00
_cell.angle_beta   90.00
_cell.angle_gamma   90.00
#
_symmetry.space_group_name_H-M   'P 1'
#
loop_
_entity.id
_entity.type
_entity.pdbx_description
1 polymer ?
#
loop_
_entity_poly.entity_id
_entity_poly.type
_entity_poly.pdbx_seq_one_letter_code
_entity_poly.pdbx_strand_id
1 'polypeptide(L)'
;MNEKAAGIGCRDTCFLTPNGLDAGEENGDWHHTTAADLAEILRYCITESPKAAAFLKVTQTVGYSFSNVEKTKDYDCVNHNAFLTMMDGALTGKTGFTAKAGYCYVGALQDGGRLYIVSLLACGWPGHKSWKWSDTRRLMEYGLGSFQKRMIEDDSLADRILPVEGGQISSVPVRADTGTFTFLMRDTEEVTRQVLLNTPLTAPVKAGHQVGSVHYFLDGEEVAASPIRAATNVDRADGIWYIKQIWNLFFL
;
A
#
# COMPACT_ATOMS: atom_id res chain seq x y z
N MET A 1 -17.09 11.20 -6.86
CA MET A 1 -15.72 10.82 -7.30
C MET A 1 -14.67 11.37 -6.35
N ASN A 2 -14.69 12.67 -6.04
CA ASN A 2 -13.67 13.34 -5.21
C ASN A 2 -13.56 12.77 -3.78
N GLU A 3 -14.69 12.52 -3.09
CA GLU A 3 -14.70 11.84 -1.78
C GLU A 3 -14.01 10.48 -1.81
N LYS A 4 -14.24 9.69 -2.89
CA LYS A 4 -13.59 8.40 -3.04
C LYS A 4 -12.10 8.56 -3.29
N ALA A 5 -11.68 9.50 -4.16
CA ALA A 5 -10.27 9.79 -4.41
C ALA A 5 -9.54 10.19 -3.12
N ALA A 6 -10.09 11.13 -2.36
CA ALA A 6 -9.55 11.51 -1.06
C ALA A 6 -9.49 10.33 -0.07
N GLY A 7 -10.57 9.50 -0.03
CA GLY A 7 -10.66 8.35 0.87
C GLY A 7 -9.70 7.19 0.57
N ILE A 8 -9.09 7.17 -0.62
CA ILE A 8 -8.04 6.20 -1.00
C ILE A 8 -6.64 6.83 -1.01
N GLY A 9 -6.50 8.06 -0.51
CA GLY A 9 -5.20 8.69 -0.32
C GLY A 9 -4.73 9.62 -1.45
N CYS A 10 -5.56 9.90 -2.46
CA CYS A 10 -5.23 10.90 -3.48
C CYS A 10 -5.12 12.29 -2.85
N ARG A 11 -4.04 13.01 -3.17
CA ARG A 11 -3.71 14.29 -2.52
C ARG A 11 -3.92 15.51 -3.40
N ASP A 12 -3.89 15.33 -4.73
CA ASP A 12 -3.96 16.42 -5.70
C ASP A 12 -4.79 15.96 -6.91
N THR A 13 -6.06 15.66 -6.65
CA THR A 13 -7.03 15.20 -7.65
C THR A 13 -8.36 15.91 -7.47
N CYS A 14 -8.85 16.55 -8.53
CA CYS A 14 -10.16 17.17 -8.59
C CYS A 14 -10.89 16.74 -9.86
N PHE A 15 -11.95 15.96 -9.72
CA PHE A 15 -12.81 15.51 -10.81
C PHE A 15 -14.05 16.41 -10.92
N LEU A 16 -14.12 17.20 -11.99
CA LEU A 16 -15.29 18.03 -12.33
C LEU A 16 -16.23 17.33 -13.29
N THR A 17 -15.71 16.39 -14.10
CA THR A 17 -16.51 15.64 -15.08
C THR A 17 -16.26 14.13 -14.96
N PRO A 18 -17.27 13.29 -15.21
CA PRO A 18 -17.10 11.83 -15.18
C PRO A 18 -16.46 11.27 -16.46
N ASN A 19 -16.43 12.03 -17.55
CA ASN A 19 -15.95 11.60 -18.87
C ASN A 19 -14.49 11.93 -19.13
N GLY A 20 -13.83 12.70 -18.23
CA GLY A 20 -12.43 13.08 -18.34
C GLY A 20 -12.13 14.16 -19.40
N LEU A 21 -13.13 14.92 -19.82
CA LEU A 21 -12.92 16.09 -20.64
C LEU A 21 -12.46 17.28 -19.81
N ASP A 22 -11.69 18.18 -20.44
CA ASP A 22 -11.24 19.42 -19.82
C ASP A 22 -12.43 20.22 -19.28
N ALA A 23 -12.35 20.62 -18.03
CA ALA A 23 -13.33 21.45 -17.35
C ALA A 23 -12.65 22.35 -16.33
N GLY A 24 -13.24 23.49 -16.06
CA GLY A 24 -12.85 24.43 -15.02
C GLY A 24 -14.09 25.14 -14.50
N GLU A 25 -14.03 25.57 -13.24
CA GLU A 25 -15.07 26.37 -12.61
C GLU A 25 -14.68 27.85 -12.55
N GLU A 26 -15.65 28.73 -12.34
CA GLU A 26 -15.43 30.18 -12.21
C GLU A 26 -14.56 30.54 -10.98
N ASN A 27 -14.57 29.67 -9.96
CA ASN A 27 -13.73 29.80 -8.75
C ASN A 27 -12.24 29.48 -8.99
N GLY A 28 -11.89 29.01 -10.21
CA GLY A 28 -10.51 28.65 -10.58
C GLY A 28 -10.17 27.17 -10.43
N ASP A 29 -11.10 26.32 -9.98
CA ASP A 29 -10.88 24.88 -9.92
C ASP A 29 -10.84 24.26 -11.33
N TRP A 30 -9.91 23.35 -11.53
CA TRP A 30 -9.71 22.64 -12.79
C TRP A 30 -9.83 21.14 -12.60
N HIS A 31 -10.31 20.45 -13.63
CA HIS A 31 -10.27 19.00 -13.69
C HIS A 31 -8.82 18.53 -13.81
N HIS A 32 -8.25 18.00 -12.74
CA HIS A 32 -6.84 17.63 -12.68
C HIS A 32 -6.60 16.38 -11.82
N THR A 33 -5.42 15.79 -12.00
CA THR A 33 -4.89 14.69 -11.19
C THR A 33 -3.37 14.65 -11.33
N THR A 34 -2.72 13.81 -10.53
CA THR A 34 -1.29 13.50 -10.62
C THR A 34 -1.05 12.09 -11.13
N ALA A 35 0.17 11.78 -11.57
CA ALA A 35 0.54 10.44 -11.96
C ALA A 35 0.47 9.46 -10.77
N ALA A 36 0.85 9.92 -9.58
CA ALA A 36 0.77 9.14 -8.35
C ALA A 36 -0.69 8.81 -7.98
N ASP A 37 -1.57 9.82 -8.01
CA ASP A 37 -2.98 9.63 -7.69
C ASP A 37 -3.69 8.70 -8.69
N LEU A 38 -3.38 8.81 -10.00
CA LEU A 38 -3.91 7.87 -10.99
C LEU A 38 -3.44 6.43 -10.77
N ALA A 39 -2.18 6.25 -10.38
CA ALA A 39 -1.65 4.93 -10.04
C ALA A 39 -2.39 4.36 -8.82
N GLU A 40 -2.63 5.19 -7.78
CA GLU A 40 -3.37 4.80 -6.59
C GLU A 40 -4.84 4.47 -6.90
N ILE A 41 -5.51 5.26 -7.75
CA ILE A 41 -6.87 4.96 -8.21
C ILE A 41 -6.92 3.61 -8.92
N LEU A 42 -5.96 3.34 -9.82
CA LEU A 42 -5.93 2.05 -10.52
C LEU A 42 -5.63 0.91 -9.55
N ARG A 43 -4.69 1.09 -8.62
CA ARG A 43 -4.40 0.12 -7.56
C ARG A 43 -5.66 -0.25 -6.79
N TYR A 44 -6.38 0.76 -6.28
CA TYR A 44 -7.65 0.53 -5.61
C TYR A 44 -8.65 -0.25 -6.47
N CYS A 45 -8.82 0.14 -7.74
CA CYS A 45 -9.78 -0.50 -8.64
C CYS A 45 -9.53 -2.00 -8.85
N ILE A 46 -8.26 -2.44 -8.82
CA ILE A 46 -7.87 -3.82 -9.13
C ILE A 46 -7.57 -4.67 -7.90
N THR A 47 -7.31 -4.07 -6.73
CA THR A 47 -6.92 -4.82 -5.52
C THR A 47 -7.93 -4.72 -4.37
N GLU A 48 -8.53 -3.57 -4.11
CA GLU A 48 -9.32 -3.30 -2.91
C GLU A 48 -10.81 -3.11 -3.18
N SER A 49 -11.15 -2.69 -4.39
CA SER A 49 -12.55 -2.45 -4.74
C SER A 49 -13.38 -3.73 -4.65
N PRO A 50 -14.56 -3.72 -4.03
CA PRO A 50 -15.48 -4.86 -4.07
C PRO A 50 -15.97 -5.20 -5.48
N LYS A 51 -15.66 -4.35 -6.47
CA LYS A 51 -15.97 -4.53 -7.90
C LYS A 51 -14.72 -4.80 -8.74
N ALA A 52 -13.56 -5.13 -8.13
CA ALA A 52 -12.31 -5.36 -8.85
C ALA A 52 -12.44 -6.40 -9.97
N ALA A 53 -13.10 -7.53 -9.70
CA ALA A 53 -13.31 -8.57 -10.70
C ALA A 53 -14.17 -8.08 -11.89
N ALA A 54 -15.21 -7.30 -11.61
CA ALA A 54 -16.05 -6.73 -12.67
C ALA A 54 -15.30 -5.67 -13.48
N PHE A 55 -14.48 -4.84 -12.81
CA PHE A 55 -13.63 -3.86 -13.47
C PHE A 55 -12.63 -4.54 -14.42
N LEU A 56 -11.92 -5.56 -13.96
CA LEU A 56 -10.98 -6.31 -14.78
C LEU A 56 -11.68 -7.00 -15.96
N LYS A 57 -12.82 -7.64 -15.73
CA LYS A 57 -13.59 -8.27 -16.80
C LYS A 57 -13.92 -7.27 -17.92
N VAL A 58 -14.35 -6.05 -17.58
CA VAL A 58 -14.66 -5.02 -18.58
C VAL A 58 -13.42 -4.52 -19.30
N THR A 59 -12.36 -4.20 -18.55
CA THR A 59 -11.16 -3.56 -19.11
C THR A 59 -10.27 -4.52 -19.91
N GLN A 60 -10.41 -5.82 -19.69
CA GLN A 60 -9.73 -6.89 -20.45
C GLN A 60 -10.50 -7.35 -21.68
N THR A 61 -11.77 -6.97 -21.82
CA THR A 61 -12.58 -7.36 -22.98
C THR A 61 -11.97 -6.79 -24.26
N VAL A 62 -11.59 -7.67 -25.18
CA VAL A 62 -10.90 -7.31 -26.45
C VAL A 62 -11.85 -6.58 -27.39
N GLY A 63 -13.07 -7.08 -27.53
CA GLY A 63 -14.11 -6.49 -28.35
C GLY A 63 -15.48 -6.83 -27.79
N TYR A 64 -16.44 -5.98 -28.07
CA TYR A 64 -17.81 -6.15 -27.63
C TYR A 64 -18.78 -5.58 -28.64
N SER A 65 -19.72 -6.41 -29.10
CA SER A 65 -20.79 -6.01 -30.04
C SER A 65 -22.10 -5.93 -29.29
N PHE A 66 -22.87 -4.90 -29.56
CA PHE A 66 -24.19 -4.71 -28.98
C PHE A 66 -25.10 -3.89 -29.93
N SER A 67 -26.41 -4.04 -29.77
CA SER A 67 -27.40 -3.24 -30.49
C SER A 67 -27.99 -2.18 -29.56
N ASN A 68 -28.52 -1.12 -30.14
CA ASN A 68 -29.39 -0.20 -29.39
C ASN A 68 -30.68 -0.91 -28.91
N VAL A 69 -31.39 -0.32 -27.97
CA VAL A 69 -32.58 -0.90 -27.34
C VAL A 69 -33.64 -1.32 -28.40
N GLU A 70 -33.78 -0.55 -29.44
CA GLU A 70 -34.74 -0.78 -30.54
C GLU A 70 -34.25 -1.78 -31.59
N LYS A 71 -33.00 -2.29 -31.45
CA LYS A 71 -32.35 -3.22 -32.40
C LYS A 71 -32.30 -2.70 -33.83
N THR A 72 -32.27 -1.39 -34.02
CA THR A 72 -32.17 -0.74 -35.33
C THR A 72 -30.73 -0.41 -35.72
N LYS A 73 -29.79 -0.49 -34.77
CA LYS A 73 -28.38 -0.17 -35.02
C LYS A 73 -27.47 -1.04 -34.15
N ASP A 74 -26.48 -1.64 -34.80
CA ASP A 74 -25.42 -2.41 -34.14
C ASP A 74 -24.15 -1.57 -33.94
N TYR A 75 -23.44 -1.86 -32.84
CA TYR A 75 -22.19 -1.22 -32.49
C TYR A 75 -21.14 -2.29 -32.20
N ASP A 76 -19.98 -2.13 -32.83
CA ASP A 76 -18.80 -2.95 -32.58
C ASP A 76 -17.74 -2.08 -31.91
N CYS A 77 -17.35 -2.47 -30.68
CA CYS A 77 -16.32 -1.81 -29.91
C CYS A 77 -15.07 -2.67 -29.87
N VAL A 78 -13.92 -2.05 -30.09
CA VAL A 78 -12.60 -2.70 -29.96
C VAL A 78 -11.84 -2.02 -28.84
N ASN A 79 -11.19 -2.80 -28.00
CA ASN A 79 -10.36 -2.25 -26.93
C ASN A 79 -9.09 -1.60 -27.49
N HIS A 80 -8.93 -0.32 -27.24
CA HIS A 80 -7.78 0.46 -27.71
C HIS A 80 -6.55 0.37 -26.76
N ASN A 81 -6.61 -0.45 -25.73
CA ASN A 81 -5.48 -0.67 -24.83
C ASN A 81 -4.49 -1.68 -25.45
N ALA A 82 -3.57 -1.19 -26.28
CA ALA A 82 -2.56 -2.04 -26.91
C ALA A 82 -1.64 -2.74 -25.91
N PHE A 83 -1.54 -2.24 -24.68
CA PHE A 83 -0.72 -2.85 -23.64
C PHE A 83 -1.12 -4.28 -23.32
N LEU A 84 -2.42 -4.62 -23.42
CA LEU A 84 -2.95 -5.96 -23.14
C LEU A 84 -2.31 -7.07 -23.99
N THR A 85 -1.82 -6.73 -25.18
CA THR A 85 -1.16 -7.68 -26.11
C THR A 85 0.33 -7.40 -26.28
N MET A 86 0.86 -6.37 -25.60
CA MET A 86 2.21 -5.90 -25.79
C MET A 86 3.22 -6.57 -24.84
N MET A 87 2.78 -6.96 -23.66
CA MET A 87 3.61 -7.58 -22.63
C MET A 87 2.85 -8.69 -21.93
N ASP A 88 3.55 -9.78 -21.65
CA ASP A 88 3.01 -10.86 -20.82
C ASP A 88 2.71 -10.33 -19.41
N GLY A 89 1.60 -10.78 -18.85
CA GLY A 89 1.15 -10.31 -17.54
C GLY A 89 0.43 -8.95 -17.55
N ALA A 90 0.28 -8.30 -18.72
CA ALA A 90 -0.51 -7.06 -18.82
C ALA A 90 -1.94 -7.31 -18.33
N LEU A 91 -2.34 -6.58 -17.29
CA LEU A 91 -3.58 -6.86 -16.56
C LEU A 91 -4.72 -5.94 -17.01
N THR A 92 -4.48 -4.66 -17.13
CA THR A 92 -5.50 -3.66 -17.45
C THR A 92 -4.87 -2.32 -17.79
N GLY A 93 -5.68 -1.36 -18.22
CA GLY A 93 -5.29 0.04 -18.38
C GLY A 93 -6.38 0.91 -18.97
N LYS A 94 -6.14 2.21 -18.92
CA LYS A 94 -7.02 3.24 -19.49
C LYS A 94 -6.22 4.31 -20.21
N THR A 95 -6.60 4.59 -21.43
CA THR A 95 -6.05 5.69 -22.24
C THR A 95 -6.89 6.94 -22.08
N GLY A 96 -6.27 8.10 -22.19
CA GLY A 96 -6.94 9.40 -22.28
C GLY A 96 -6.20 10.33 -23.24
N PHE A 97 -6.93 11.29 -23.79
CA PHE A 97 -6.38 12.39 -24.57
C PHE A 97 -7.29 13.59 -24.52
N THR A 98 -6.75 14.74 -24.21
CA THR A 98 -7.32 16.05 -24.51
C THR A 98 -6.22 16.95 -25.12
N ALA A 99 -6.62 18.04 -25.76
CA ALA A 99 -5.63 18.96 -26.34
C ALA A 99 -4.70 19.56 -25.26
N LYS A 100 -5.21 19.79 -24.05
CA LYS A 100 -4.44 20.32 -22.91
C LYS A 100 -3.59 19.23 -22.24
N ALA A 101 -4.16 18.06 -21.98
CA ALA A 101 -3.49 17.01 -21.23
C ALA A 101 -2.47 16.19 -22.04
N GLY A 102 -2.60 16.20 -23.38
CA GLY A 102 -1.82 15.29 -24.24
C GLY A 102 -2.28 13.84 -24.11
N TYR A 103 -1.48 12.91 -24.59
CA TYR A 103 -1.73 11.47 -24.42
C TYR A 103 -1.40 11.05 -22.99
N CYS A 104 -2.41 10.48 -22.32
CA CYS A 104 -2.29 9.95 -20.97
C CYS A 104 -2.58 8.45 -20.98
N TYR A 105 -1.97 7.73 -20.06
CA TYR A 105 -2.18 6.31 -19.87
C TYR A 105 -1.92 5.91 -18.42
N VAL A 106 -2.74 5.04 -17.88
CA VAL A 106 -2.47 4.31 -16.66
C VAL A 106 -2.69 2.82 -16.94
N GLY A 107 -1.78 1.96 -16.53
CA GLY A 107 -1.84 0.53 -16.78
C GLY A 107 -1.21 -0.30 -15.67
N ALA A 108 -1.63 -1.56 -15.57
CA ALA A 108 -1.13 -2.49 -14.59
C ALA A 108 -0.65 -3.79 -15.24
N LEU A 109 0.45 -4.35 -14.70
CA LEU A 109 1.03 -5.62 -15.06
C LEU A 109 1.23 -6.46 -13.80
N GLN A 110 0.93 -7.76 -13.88
CA GLN A 110 1.20 -8.71 -12.82
C GLN A 110 2.15 -9.80 -13.30
N ASP A 111 3.23 -10.02 -12.56
CA ASP A 111 4.21 -11.05 -12.83
C ASP A 111 4.72 -11.68 -11.53
N GLY A 112 4.68 -13.01 -11.43
CA GLY A 112 5.17 -13.75 -10.26
C GLY A 112 4.59 -13.27 -8.91
N GLY A 113 3.32 -12.82 -8.91
CA GLY A 113 2.67 -12.24 -7.73
C GLY A 113 3.15 -10.81 -7.39
N ARG A 114 3.93 -10.17 -8.26
CA ARG A 114 4.30 -8.75 -8.20
C ARG A 114 3.32 -7.95 -9.05
N LEU A 115 2.83 -6.84 -8.52
CA LEU A 115 1.95 -5.91 -9.23
C LEU A 115 2.72 -4.63 -9.52
N TYR A 116 2.74 -4.24 -10.79
CA TYR A 116 3.34 -3.00 -11.26
C TYR A 116 2.27 -2.12 -11.88
N ILE A 117 2.29 -0.84 -11.56
CA ILE A 117 1.40 0.15 -12.13
C ILE A 117 2.24 1.26 -12.75
N VAL A 118 1.97 1.59 -14.01
CA VAL A 118 2.56 2.72 -14.70
C VAL A 118 1.49 3.79 -14.88
N SER A 119 1.87 5.05 -14.67
CA SER A 119 1.02 6.20 -14.96
C SER A 119 1.81 7.23 -15.74
N LEU A 120 1.31 7.58 -16.92
CA LEU A 120 1.91 8.52 -17.85
C LEU A 120 0.93 9.67 -18.12
N LEU A 121 1.37 10.89 -17.87
CA LEU A 121 0.64 12.11 -18.18
C LEU A 121 1.43 12.91 -19.21
N ALA A 122 0.72 13.62 -20.09
CA ALA A 122 1.34 14.46 -21.13
C ALA A 122 2.41 13.73 -21.99
N CYS A 123 2.17 12.44 -22.28
CA CYS A 123 3.10 11.59 -23.02
C CYS A 123 2.92 11.77 -24.54
N GLY A 124 3.19 13.00 -25.02
CA GLY A 124 3.09 13.40 -26.41
C GLY A 124 1.73 13.98 -26.80
N TRP A 125 1.70 14.59 -28.00
CA TRP A 125 0.54 15.19 -28.66
C TRP A 125 0.36 14.58 -30.05
N PRO A 126 -0.60 15.06 -30.88
CA PRO A 126 -0.79 14.55 -32.24
C PRO A 126 0.53 14.45 -33.03
N GLY A 127 0.76 13.30 -33.65
CA GLY A 127 2.03 12.88 -34.25
C GLY A 127 2.83 11.89 -33.37
N HIS A 128 2.59 11.85 -32.06
CA HIS A 128 3.35 11.03 -31.11
C HIS A 128 2.50 10.04 -30.30
N LYS A 129 1.40 9.56 -30.87
CA LYS A 129 0.45 8.65 -30.21
C LYS A 129 1.05 7.36 -29.68
N SER A 130 2.16 6.89 -30.26
CA SER A 130 2.84 5.65 -29.88
C SER A 130 3.77 5.79 -28.68
N TRP A 131 4.18 7.00 -28.30
CA TRP A 131 5.16 7.20 -27.22
C TRP A 131 4.71 6.60 -25.90
N LYS A 132 3.43 6.77 -25.54
CA LYS A 132 2.90 6.15 -24.32
C LYS A 132 3.10 4.63 -24.25
N TRP A 133 3.12 3.94 -25.40
CA TRP A 133 3.35 2.50 -25.43
C TRP A 133 4.81 2.13 -25.27
N SER A 134 5.72 2.88 -25.92
CA SER A 134 7.17 2.67 -25.72
C SER A 134 7.60 2.99 -24.30
N ASP A 135 7.07 4.07 -23.72
CA ASP A 135 7.41 4.47 -22.36
C ASP A 135 6.80 3.53 -21.33
N THR A 136 5.56 3.06 -21.56
CA THR A 136 4.94 2.00 -20.73
C THR A 136 5.83 0.76 -20.70
N ARG A 137 6.28 0.28 -21.88
CA ARG A 137 7.16 -0.90 -21.95
C ARG A 137 8.44 -0.68 -21.17
N ARG A 138 9.14 0.44 -21.38
CA ARG A 138 10.41 0.75 -20.70
C ARG A 138 10.25 0.80 -19.17
N LEU A 139 9.19 1.44 -18.68
CA LEU A 139 8.94 1.53 -17.24
C LEU A 139 8.57 0.17 -16.64
N MET A 140 7.79 -0.65 -17.34
CA MET A 140 7.46 -2.00 -16.88
C MET A 140 8.69 -2.91 -16.89
N GLU A 141 9.51 -2.88 -17.95
CA GLU A 141 10.78 -3.62 -18.02
C GLU A 141 11.75 -3.20 -16.91
N TYR A 142 11.83 -1.89 -16.63
CA TYR A 142 12.59 -1.40 -15.47
C TYR A 142 12.04 -1.94 -14.15
N GLY A 143 10.73 -1.89 -13.94
CA GLY A 143 10.10 -2.44 -12.74
C GLY A 143 10.37 -3.93 -12.55
N LEU A 144 10.17 -4.72 -13.62
CA LEU A 144 10.40 -6.17 -13.61
C LEU A 144 11.85 -6.55 -13.33
N GLY A 145 12.79 -5.79 -13.93
CA GLY A 145 14.22 -6.08 -13.80
C GLY A 145 14.86 -5.54 -12.52
N SER A 146 14.32 -4.46 -11.95
CA SER A 146 14.95 -3.77 -10.83
C SER A 146 14.37 -4.15 -9.46
N PHE A 147 13.10 -4.58 -9.38
CA PHE A 147 12.44 -4.83 -8.11
C PHE A 147 12.16 -6.32 -7.90
N GLN A 148 12.56 -6.83 -6.74
CA GLN A 148 12.34 -8.22 -6.36
C GLN A 148 11.66 -8.29 -4.98
N LYS A 149 10.88 -9.35 -4.78
CA LYS A 149 10.34 -9.66 -3.46
C LYS A 149 11.45 -10.14 -2.55
N ARG A 150 11.66 -9.43 -1.45
CA ARG A 150 12.57 -9.84 -0.38
C ARG A 150 11.81 -10.04 0.90
N MET A 151 12.10 -11.15 1.53
CA MET A 151 11.57 -11.52 2.83
C MET A 151 12.51 -10.96 3.90
N ILE A 152 11.96 -10.19 4.83
CA ILE A 152 12.68 -9.67 5.97
C ILE A 152 12.18 -10.43 7.21
N GLU A 153 13.09 -11.19 7.81
CA GLU A 153 12.89 -11.82 9.11
C GLU A 153 13.50 -10.93 10.18
N ASP A 154 12.75 -10.67 11.24
CA ASP A 154 13.23 -9.84 12.35
C ASP A 154 13.18 -10.58 13.68
N ASP A 155 14.32 -11.12 14.10
CA ASP A 155 14.53 -11.75 15.40
C ASP A 155 15.10 -10.76 16.44
N SER A 156 15.19 -9.48 16.15
CA SER A 156 15.91 -8.48 16.94
C SER A 156 15.39 -8.26 18.34
N LEU A 157 14.18 -8.68 18.62
CA LEU A 157 13.53 -8.61 19.93
C LEU A 157 13.38 -9.98 20.61
N ALA A 158 13.94 -11.03 20.01
CA ALA A 158 14.08 -12.31 20.69
C ALA A 158 14.86 -12.08 21.99
N ASP A 159 14.32 -12.56 23.11
CA ASP A 159 14.93 -12.49 24.45
C ASP A 159 15.14 -11.08 25.06
N ARG A 160 14.51 -10.03 24.52
CA ARG A 160 14.55 -8.72 25.19
C ARG A 160 13.71 -8.70 26.46
N ILE A 161 14.28 -8.06 27.50
CA ILE A 161 13.68 -7.90 28.81
C ILE A 161 13.60 -6.40 29.13
N LEU A 162 12.43 -5.94 29.59
CA LEU A 162 12.24 -4.54 30.00
C LEU A 162 12.10 -4.42 31.51
N PRO A 163 12.64 -3.36 32.14
CA PRO A 163 12.48 -3.10 33.56
C PRO A 163 11.01 -2.73 33.90
N VAL A 164 10.54 -3.20 35.05
CA VAL A 164 9.20 -2.91 35.58
C VAL A 164 9.33 -2.34 36.99
N GLU A 165 8.85 -1.12 37.20
CA GLU A 165 8.82 -0.46 38.49
C GLU A 165 7.59 -0.89 39.32
N GLY A 166 7.79 -1.11 40.62
CA GLY A 166 6.73 -1.46 41.55
C GLY A 166 6.13 -2.85 41.35
N GLY A 167 6.79 -3.71 40.56
CA GLY A 167 6.36 -5.08 40.29
C GLY A 167 6.89 -6.10 41.29
N GLN A 168 6.20 -7.23 41.44
CA GLN A 168 6.66 -8.41 42.18
C GLN A 168 7.90 -9.03 41.53
N ILE A 169 8.09 -8.75 40.24
CA ILE A 169 9.27 -9.07 39.44
C ILE A 169 9.74 -7.77 38.83
N SER A 170 11.05 -7.50 38.87
CA SER A 170 11.66 -6.25 38.42
C SER A 170 11.76 -6.11 36.90
N SER A 171 11.35 -7.11 36.14
CA SER A 171 11.47 -7.11 34.67
C SER A 171 10.42 -8.00 34.01
N VAL A 172 10.15 -7.75 32.74
CA VAL A 172 9.23 -8.54 31.91
C VAL A 172 9.88 -8.85 30.56
N PRO A 173 9.85 -10.12 30.10
CA PRO A 173 10.24 -10.44 28.73
C PRO A 173 9.21 -9.86 27.75
N VAL A 174 9.69 -9.38 26.61
CA VAL A 174 8.83 -8.81 25.58
C VAL A 174 9.02 -9.53 24.26
N ARG A 175 8.00 -9.51 23.43
CA ARG A 175 8.02 -10.06 22.07
C ARG A 175 7.41 -9.04 21.12
N ALA A 176 8.03 -8.89 19.94
CA ALA A 176 7.32 -8.25 18.84
C ALA A 176 6.40 -9.28 18.17
N ASP A 177 5.25 -8.82 17.70
CA ASP A 177 4.40 -9.60 16.80
C ASP A 177 5.04 -9.58 15.40
N THR A 178 6.35 -9.87 15.32
CA THR A 178 7.10 -9.86 14.08
C THR A 178 6.70 -11.07 13.24
N GLY A 179 5.92 -10.77 12.19
CA GLY A 179 5.73 -11.72 11.10
C GLY A 179 6.88 -11.59 10.10
N THR A 180 6.91 -12.49 9.15
CA THR A 180 7.75 -12.33 7.97
C THR A 180 7.15 -11.24 7.10
N PHE A 181 7.86 -10.14 6.91
CA PHE A 181 7.47 -9.09 6.00
C PHE A 181 8.06 -9.35 4.62
N THR A 182 7.26 -9.15 3.59
CA THR A 182 7.73 -9.26 2.20
C THR A 182 7.59 -7.90 1.53
N PHE A 183 8.71 -7.31 1.15
CA PHE A 183 8.75 -6.04 0.44
C PHE A 183 9.18 -6.25 -1.01
N LEU A 184 8.64 -5.42 -1.90
CA LEU A 184 9.10 -5.31 -3.28
C LEU A 184 10.13 -4.19 -3.32
N MET A 185 11.42 -4.55 -3.47
CA MET A 185 12.53 -3.61 -3.33
C MET A 185 13.65 -3.89 -4.33
N ARG A 186 14.48 -2.88 -4.57
CA ARG A 186 15.68 -2.98 -5.40
C ARG A 186 16.83 -3.59 -4.61
N ASP A 187 17.84 -4.10 -5.33
CA ASP A 187 19.04 -4.68 -4.72
C ASP A 187 19.87 -3.65 -3.92
N THR A 188 19.70 -2.38 -4.25
CA THR A 188 20.41 -1.26 -3.59
C THR A 188 19.66 -0.68 -2.39
N GLU A 189 18.44 -1.10 -2.16
CA GLU A 189 17.61 -0.62 -1.05
C GLU A 189 17.80 -1.50 0.18
N GLU A 190 17.84 -0.87 1.34
CA GLU A 190 17.94 -1.55 2.62
C GLU A 190 16.76 -1.22 3.51
N VAL A 191 16.25 -2.23 4.20
CA VAL A 191 15.23 -2.02 5.23
C VAL A 191 15.94 -1.67 6.53
N THR A 192 15.72 -0.46 7.01
CA THR A 192 16.15 -0.04 8.35
C THR A 192 14.99 -0.17 9.34
N ARG A 193 15.31 -0.25 10.63
CA ARG A 193 14.31 -0.38 11.68
C ARG A 193 14.54 0.58 12.82
N GLN A 194 13.45 1.00 13.43
CA GLN A 194 13.44 1.79 14.66
C GLN A 194 12.58 1.10 15.71
N VAL A 195 13.14 0.89 16.91
CA VAL A 195 12.43 0.31 18.04
C VAL A 195 12.07 1.42 19.02
N LEU A 196 10.77 1.60 19.25
CA LEU A 196 10.23 2.53 20.23
C LEU A 196 9.69 1.73 21.42
N LEU A 197 10.21 1.99 22.61
CA LEU A 197 9.82 1.31 23.84
C LEU A 197 9.24 2.30 24.85
N ASN A 198 8.15 1.93 25.48
CA ASN A 198 7.54 2.66 26.59
C ASN A 198 8.27 2.24 27.88
N THR A 199 9.38 2.87 28.22
CA THR A 199 10.19 2.53 29.40
C THR A 199 10.39 3.75 30.29
N PRO A 200 10.43 3.58 31.64
CA PRO A 200 10.19 2.33 32.39
C PRO A 200 8.70 1.95 32.41
N LEU A 201 8.44 0.62 32.51
CA LEU A 201 7.08 0.10 32.71
C LEU A 201 6.71 0.19 34.19
N THR A 202 5.44 0.46 34.50
CA THR A 202 4.93 0.46 35.88
C THR A 202 3.95 -0.70 36.08
N ALA A 203 4.13 -1.47 37.15
CA ALA A 203 3.24 -2.58 37.48
C ALA A 203 1.83 -2.10 37.94
N PRO A 204 0.74 -2.85 37.61
CA PRO A 204 0.76 -4.18 37.00
C PRO A 204 0.92 -4.12 35.49
N VAL A 205 1.69 -5.05 34.90
CA VAL A 205 1.79 -5.27 33.47
C VAL A 205 1.13 -6.59 33.12
N LYS A 206 0.19 -6.58 32.16
CA LYS A 206 -0.50 -7.81 31.73
C LYS A 206 0.18 -8.40 30.49
N ALA A 207 0.24 -9.72 30.39
CA ALA A 207 0.65 -10.40 29.17
C ALA A 207 -0.19 -9.94 27.98
N GLY A 208 0.43 -9.70 26.83
CA GLY A 208 -0.22 -9.14 25.65
C GLY A 208 -0.37 -7.61 25.64
N HIS A 209 -0.09 -6.92 26.77
CA HIS A 209 -0.11 -5.45 26.79
C HIS A 209 0.98 -4.90 25.89
N GLN A 210 0.62 -3.91 25.06
CA GLN A 210 1.56 -3.25 24.16
C GLN A 210 2.51 -2.35 24.96
N VAL A 211 3.80 -2.61 24.86
CA VAL A 211 4.88 -1.92 25.59
C VAL A 211 5.83 -1.16 24.65
N GLY A 212 5.52 -1.16 23.36
CA GLY A 212 6.29 -0.49 22.34
C GLY A 212 5.87 -0.86 20.92
N SER A 213 6.69 -0.47 19.97
CA SER A 213 6.53 -0.82 18.55
C SER A 213 7.89 -0.90 17.84
N VAL A 214 7.95 -1.71 16.79
CA VAL A 214 9.05 -1.71 15.81
C VAL A 214 8.51 -1.12 14.52
N HIS A 215 9.21 -0.17 13.95
CA HIS A 215 8.90 0.46 12.69
C HIS A 215 9.97 0.09 11.67
N TYR A 216 9.56 -0.26 10.46
CA TYR A 216 10.44 -0.63 9.36
C TYR A 216 10.37 0.45 8.29
N PHE A 217 11.53 0.89 7.82
CA PHE A 217 11.65 1.95 6.83
C PHE A 217 12.40 1.44 5.61
N LEU A 218 11.90 1.76 4.42
CA LEU A 218 12.56 1.57 3.14
C LEU A 218 12.87 2.94 2.56
N ASP A 219 14.15 3.25 2.34
CA ASP A 219 14.61 4.58 1.89
C ASP A 219 14.05 5.76 2.73
N GLY A 220 13.85 5.53 4.04
CA GLY A 220 13.33 6.55 4.98
C GLY A 220 11.81 6.67 5.03
N GLU A 221 11.07 5.95 4.20
CA GLU A 221 9.61 5.85 4.28
C GLU A 221 9.18 4.64 5.12
N GLU A 222 8.25 4.84 6.05
CA GLU A 222 7.71 3.76 6.87
C GLU A 222 6.86 2.82 6.01
N VAL A 223 7.27 1.55 5.94
CA VAL A 223 6.61 0.52 5.13
C VAL A 223 5.87 -0.53 5.95
N ALA A 224 6.21 -0.66 7.23
CA ALA A 224 5.51 -1.54 8.16
C ALA A 224 5.76 -1.12 9.61
N ALA A 225 4.85 -1.51 10.50
CA ALA A 225 5.04 -1.41 11.95
C ALA A 225 4.48 -2.67 12.63
N SER A 226 5.10 -3.06 13.76
CA SER A 226 4.68 -4.20 14.55
C SER A 226 4.65 -3.84 16.04
N PRO A 227 3.60 -4.18 16.80
CA PRO A 227 3.56 -3.92 18.22
C PRO A 227 4.50 -4.85 18.98
N ILE A 228 5.13 -4.30 20.02
CA ILE A 228 5.89 -5.05 21.02
C ILE A 228 4.99 -5.28 22.23
N ARG A 229 4.87 -6.52 22.67
CA ARG A 229 3.98 -6.91 23.76
C ARG A 229 4.73 -7.59 24.90
N ALA A 230 4.23 -7.37 26.13
CA ALA A 230 4.69 -8.11 27.30
C ALA A 230 4.36 -9.60 27.14
N ALA A 231 5.33 -10.49 27.36
CA ALA A 231 5.14 -11.93 27.20
C ALA A 231 4.48 -12.58 28.42
N THR A 232 4.64 -11.99 29.62
CA THR A 232 4.12 -12.51 30.88
C THR A 232 3.48 -11.40 31.70
N ASN A 233 2.72 -11.80 32.73
CA ASN A 233 2.18 -10.88 33.72
C ASN A 233 3.26 -10.46 34.72
N VAL A 234 3.20 -9.20 35.16
CA VAL A 234 3.92 -8.71 36.34
C VAL A 234 2.93 -8.01 37.24
N ASP A 235 2.62 -8.63 38.35
CA ASP A 235 1.70 -8.06 39.35
C ASP A 235 2.40 -6.98 40.17
N ARG A 236 1.61 -6.09 40.75
CA ARG A 236 2.13 -5.03 41.63
C ARG A 236 2.65 -5.63 42.95
N ALA A 237 3.81 -5.16 43.41
CA ALA A 237 4.32 -5.43 44.75
C ALA A 237 3.53 -4.57 45.75
N ASP A 238 2.52 -5.16 46.39
CA ASP A 238 1.73 -4.53 47.42
C ASP A 238 2.24 -4.87 48.84
N GLY A 239 1.64 -4.25 49.88
CA GLY A 239 2.02 -4.50 51.28
C GLY A 239 1.90 -5.97 51.71
N ILE A 240 0.92 -6.68 51.16
CA ILE A 240 0.73 -8.12 51.46
C ILE A 240 1.85 -8.95 50.87
N TRP A 241 2.27 -8.62 49.66
CA TRP A 241 3.40 -9.29 49.02
C TRP A 241 4.71 -9.11 49.80
N TYR A 242 4.98 -7.87 50.28
CA TYR A 242 6.19 -7.62 51.13
C TYR A 242 6.16 -8.38 52.41
N ILE A 243 5.00 -8.44 53.09
CA ILE A 243 4.83 -9.22 54.33
C ILE A 243 5.10 -10.72 54.06
N LYS A 244 4.63 -11.27 52.96
CA LYS A 244 4.88 -12.64 52.56
C LYS A 244 6.38 -12.87 52.27
N GLN A 245 7.08 -11.95 51.63
CA GLN A 245 8.50 -12.07 51.38
C GLN A 245 9.32 -12.07 52.70
N ILE A 246 8.96 -11.18 53.62
CA ILE A 246 9.57 -11.13 54.96
C ILE A 246 9.32 -12.45 55.71
N TRP A 247 8.11 -12.95 55.71
CA TRP A 247 7.76 -14.22 56.35
C TRP A 247 8.57 -15.38 55.77
N ASN A 248 8.64 -15.49 54.47
CA ASN A 248 9.44 -16.54 53.81
C ASN A 248 10.96 -16.43 54.10
N LEU A 249 11.46 -15.23 54.37
CA LEU A 249 12.88 -15.05 54.70
C LEU A 249 13.24 -15.46 56.12
N PHE A 250 12.28 -15.32 57.07
CA PHE A 250 12.54 -15.55 58.47
C PHE A 250 11.99 -16.88 59.02
N PHE A 251 11.07 -17.54 58.32
CA PHE A 251 10.37 -18.73 58.82
C PHE A 251 10.48 -19.97 57.91
N LEU A 252 11.30 -19.90 56.87
CA LEU A 252 11.76 -21.01 56.04
C LEU A 252 13.26 -21.17 56.22
#